data_5a5e8536733150a4576c892c23f1494c
#
_entry.id   5a5e8536733150a4576c892c23f1494c
#
_cell.length_a   1.000
_cell.length_b   1.000
_cell.length_c   1.000
_cell.angle_alpha   90.00
_cell.angle_beta   90.00
_cell.angle_gamma   90.00
#
_symmetry.space_group_name_H-M   'P 1'
#
loop_
_entity.id
_entity.type
_entity.pdbx_description
1 polymer ?
#
loop_
_entity_poly.entity_id
_entity_poly.type
_entity_poly.pdbx_seq_one_letter_code
_entity_poly.pdbx_strand_id
1 'polypeptide(L)'
;MLVDHHCHLDFPQFSEDLDGVVARARAAGVGTLVTISTHIRRFDTYKAIAEAHEDIFFSVGTHPHNAHEELDIPVQEIVRLSQHPKCVAVGEAGLDYFYQHSSREAQAEGFRRHIQAARETGLPLEIHARDADEDTAAILLDEHSAGAFPAVLHCFTGGRDLALKAVDLGLYVSFSGVLSFKKAKELRQIAAELPLDRILVETDAPYLAPVPFRGKTNEPAYVVHTAQTVADARRITLTEVASATTDNFFRLYKKARRPTEVPELVVSATGAA
;
A
#
# COMPACT_ATOMS: atom_id res chain seq x y z
N MET A 1 -12.86 11.36 -5.28
CA MET A 1 -11.88 10.46 -5.92
C MET A 1 -11.39 9.43 -4.92
N LEU A 2 -10.74 8.38 -5.39
CA LEU A 2 -9.96 7.42 -4.60
C LEU A 2 -8.47 7.51 -4.96
N VAL A 3 -7.64 6.92 -4.13
CA VAL A 3 -6.22 6.69 -4.38
C VAL A 3 -5.96 5.18 -4.25
N ASP A 4 -5.23 4.60 -5.19
CA ASP A 4 -4.65 3.29 -5.04
C ASP A 4 -3.16 3.45 -4.71
N HIS A 5 -2.85 3.38 -3.41
CA HIS A 5 -1.51 3.68 -2.95
C HIS A 5 -0.54 2.50 -3.06
N HIS A 6 -1.03 1.30 -3.49
CA HIS A 6 -0.22 0.12 -3.60
C HIS A 6 -0.66 -0.78 -4.76
N CYS A 7 0.07 -0.72 -5.86
CA CYS A 7 -0.08 -1.59 -7.03
C CYS A 7 1.27 -1.83 -7.71
N HIS A 8 1.42 -2.93 -8.46
CA HIS A 8 2.66 -3.29 -9.14
C HIS A 8 2.50 -3.14 -10.66
N LEU A 9 2.56 -1.89 -11.14
CA LEU A 9 2.35 -1.55 -12.55
C LEU A 9 3.47 -2.06 -13.48
N ASP A 10 4.63 -2.45 -12.91
CA ASP A 10 5.78 -3.02 -13.62
C ASP A 10 5.65 -4.53 -13.92
N PHE A 11 4.57 -5.16 -13.44
CA PHE A 11 4.40 -6.61 -13.59
C PHE A 11 3.92 -6.99 -15.00
N PRO A 12 4.31 -8.20 -15.48
CA PRO A 12 4.01 -8.64 -16.86
C PRO A 12 2.53 -8.56 -17.24
N GLN A 13 1.61 -8.69 -16.29
CA GLN A 13 0.17 -8.64 -16.51
C GLN A 13 -0.29 -7.30 -17.10
N PHE A 14 0.49 -6.23 -16.93
CA PHE A 14 0.15 -4.88 -17.39
C PHE A 14 1.01 -4.42 -18.57
N SER A 15 2.06 -5.16 -18.93
CA SER A 15 3.06 -4.73 -19.91
C SER A 15 2.49 -4.42 -21.30
N GLU A 16 1.42 -5.11 -21.72
CA GLU A 16 0.81 -4.95 -23.04
C GLU A 16 -0.21 -3.80 -23.11
N ASP A 17 -0.80 -3.38 -21.95
CA ASP A 17 -1.90 -2.39 -21.91
C ASP A 17 -1.82 -1.46 -20.68
N LEU A 18 -0.64 -1.03 -20.29
CA LEU A 18 -0.46 -0.18 -19.11
C LEU A 18 -1.29 1.13 -19.19
N ASP A 19 -1.26 1.79 -20.35
CA ASP A 19 -2.03 3.01 -20.57
C ASP A 19 -3.54 2.76 -20.45
N GLY A 20 -4.02 1.61 -20.93
CA GLY A 20 -5.42 1.19 -20.77
C GLY A 20 -5.79 0.92 -19.32
N VAL A 21 -4.90 0.28 -18.55
CA VAL A 21 -5.08 0.07 -17.08
C VAL A 21 -5.22 1.41 -16.37
N VAL A 22 -4.33 2.36 -16.65
CA VAL A 22 -4.37 3.71 -16.07
C VAL A 22 -5.64 4.46 -16.48
N ALA A 23 -6.04 4.38 -17.75
CA ALA A 23 -7.28 5.01 -18.22
C ALA A 23 -8.52 4.43 -17.52
N ARG A 24 -8.59 3.11 -17.31
CA ARG A 24 -9.70 2.48 -16.57
C ARG A 24 -9.72 2.90 -15.10
N ALA A 25 -8.55 3.04 -14.46
CA ALA A 25 -8.44 3.55 -13.09
C ALA A 25 -9.02 4.96 -12.98
N ARG A 26 -8.63 5.87 -13.87
CA ARG A 26 -9.17 7.25 -13.93
C ARG A 26 -10.67 7.26 -14.17
N ALA A 27 -11.16 6.44 -15.10
CA ALA A 27 -12.60 6.31 -15.39
C ALA A 27 -13.40 5.76 -14.19
N ALA A 28 -12.78 4.99 -13.30
CA ALA A 28 -13.38 4.49 -12.06
C ALA A 28 -13.33 5.52 -10.91
N GLY A 29 -12.73 6.70 -11.11
CA GLY A 29 -12.61 7.73 -10.09
C GLY A 29 -11.33 7.64 -9.24
N VAL A 30 -10.30 6.89 -9.70
CA VAL A 30 -8.99 6.83 -9.06
C VAL A 30 -8.13 7.96 -9.63
N GLY A 31 -7.75 8.90 -8.77
CA GLY A 31 -7.04 10.12 -9.18
C GLY A 31 -5.53 10.08 -8.91
N THR A 32 -5.03 9.05 -8.24
CA THR A 32 -3.60 8.89 -7.94
C THR A 32 -3.27 7.41 -7.77
N LEU A 33 -2.14 6.99 -8.33
CA LEU A 33 -1.59 5.65 -8.21
C LEU A 33 -0.18 5.71 -7.63
N VAL A 34 0.20 4.71 -6.84
CA VAL A 34 1.59 4.49 -6.44
C VAL A 34 2.02 3.10 -6.89
N THR A 35 2.99 3.04 -7.81
CA THR A 35 3.60 1.76 -8.20
C THR A 35 4.71 1.40 -7.23
N ILE A 36 4.68 0.15 -6.75
CA ILE A 36 5.49 -0.28 -5.61
C ILE A 36 6.71 -1.07 -6.05
N SER A 37 7.85 -0.68 -5.50
CA SER A 37 9.13 -1.33 -5.71
C SER A 37 9.23 -2.66 -4.96
N THR A 38 9.63 -3.71 -5.67
CA THR A 38 10.01 -5.00 -5.08
C THR A 38 11.52 -5.22 -5.03
N HIS A 39 12.28 -4.41 -5.81
CA HIS A 39 13.75 -4.43 -5.86
C HIS A 39 14.29 -3.03 -6.08
N ILE A 40 15.22 -2.59 -5.23
CA ILE A 40 15.90 -1.30 -5.39
C ILE A 40 16.65 -1.23 -6.72
N ARG A 41 17.26 -2.34 -7.17
CA ARG A 41 18.00 -2.42 -8.45
C ARG A 41 17.11 -2.18 -9.67
N ARG A 42 15.79 -2.26 -9.54
CA ARG A 42 14.83 -1.97 -10.60
C ARG A 42 14.29 -0.54 -10.56
N PHE A 43 14.92 0.36 -9.80
CA PHE A 43 14.51 1.75 -9.60
C PHE A 43 14.12 2.47 -10.90
N ASP A 44 14.93 2.33 -11.95
CA ASP A 44 14.66 3.01 -13.24
C ASP A 44 13.37 2.53 -13.93
N THR A 45 12.93 1.30 -13.67
CA THR A 45 11.64 0.79 -14.17
C THR A 45 10.47 1.53 -13.52
N TYR A 46 10.44 1.63 -12.20
CA TYR A 46 9.36 2.32 -11.47
C TYR A 46 9.33 3.80 -11.77
N LYS A 47 10.52 4.41 -11.84
CA LYS A 47 10.70 5.81 -12.22
C LYS A 47 10.13 6.08 -13.61
N ALA A 48 10.47 5.26 -14.61
CA ALA A 48 9.99 5.43 -15.98
C ALA A 48 8.45 5.37 -16.07
N ILE A 49 7.81 4.42 -15.37
CA ILE A 49 6.36 4.32 -15.29
C ILE A 49 5.77 5.61 -14.68
N ALA A 50 6.32 6.07 -13.57
CA ALA A 50 5.81 7.26 -12.90
C ALA A 50 6.04 8.55 -13.71
N GLU A 51 7.15 8.67 -14.43
CA GLU A 51 7.45 9.84 -15.26
C GLU A 51 6.55 9.94 -16.50
N ALA A 52 6.02 8.81 -17.00
CA ALA A 52 5.11 8.78 -18.14
C ALA A 52 3.70 9.34 -17.82
N HIS A 53 3.30 9.41 -16.55
CA HIS A 53 1.97 9.84 -16.11
C HIS A 53 2.05 10.82 -14.95
N GLU A 54 1.30 11.92 -15.00
CA GLU A 54 1.35 12.98 -13.97
C GLU A 54 0.87 12.48 -12.59
N ASP A 55 -0.16 11.64 -12.57
CA ASP A 55 -0.86 11.12 -11.40
C ASP A 55 -0.29 9.81 -10.84
N ILE A 56 0.83 9.30 -11.41
CA ILE A 56 1.52 8.11 -10.92
C ILE A 56 2.79 8.51 -10.18
N PHE A 57 2.94 7.95 -8.98
CA PHE A 57 4.10 8.03 -8.12
C PHE A 57 4.69 6.63 -7.91
N PHE A 58 5.84 6.53 -7.23
CA PHE A 58 6.47 5.24 -6.96
C PHE A 58 7.16 5.20 -5.59
N SER A 59 7.48 4.00 -5.14
CA SER A 59 8.28 3.74 -3.95
C SER A 59 9.68 3.23 -4.30
N VAL A 60 10.58 3.20 -3.32
CA VAL A 60 11.89 2.58 -3.42
C VAL A 60 12.14 1.63 -2.24
N GLY A 61 12.36 0.37 -2.53
CA GLY A 61 12.60 -0.64 -1.49
C GLY A 61 12.72 -2.05 -2.05
N THR A 62 12.96 -3.00 -1.13
CA THR A 62 13.14 -4.42 -1.41
C THR A 62 12.10 -5.23 -0.67
N HIS A 63 11.24 -5.91 -1.40
CA HIS A 63 10.24 -6.82 -0.85
C HIS A 63 10.89 -7.92 0.01
N PRO A 64 10.28 -8.37 1.12
CA PRO A 64 10.87 -9.37 2.00
C PRO A 64 11.27 -10.67 1.30
N HIS A 65 10.61 -11.07 0.22
CA HIS A 65 11.02 -12.24 -0.58
C HIS A 65 12.43 -12.10 -1.15
N ASN A 66 12.85 -10.88 -1.47
CA ASN A 66 14.10 -10.57 -2.16
C ASN A 66 15.14 -9.95 -1.21
N ALA A 67 14.86 -9.92 0.11
CA ALA A 67 15.70 -9.23 1.08
C ALA A 67 17.16 -9.72 1.01
N HIS A 68 17.40 -11.04 0.87
CA HIS A 68 18.74 -11.61 0.80
C HIS A 68 19.55 -11.18 -0.43
N GLU A 69 18.89 -10.70 -1.49
CA GLU A 69 19.54 -10.29 -2.75
C GLU A 69 20.11 -8.87 -2.68
N GLU A 70 19.62 -8.02 -1.76
CA GLU A 70 19.90 -6.59 -1.74
C GLU A 70 20.42 -6.06 -0.37
N LEU A 71 20.85 -6.95 0.55
CA LEU A 71 21.47 -6.53 1.82
C LEU A 71 22.82 -5.82 1.64
N ASP A 72 23.45 -5.90 0.47
CA ASP A 72 24.64 -5.15 0.12
C ASP A 72 24.35 -3.68 -0.22
N ILE A 73 23.06 -3.32 -0.47
CA ILE A 73 22.67 -1.93 -0.72
C ILE A 73 22.59 -1.18 0.61
N PRO A 74 23.38 -0.10 0.80
CA PRO A 74 23.37 0.65 2.04
C PRO A 74 22.10 1.52 2.15
N VAL A 75 21.70 1.85 3.38
CA VAL A 75 20.55 2.73 3.67
C VAL A 75 20.65 4.08 2.92
N GLN A 76 21.86 4.64 2.82
CA GLN A 76 22.13 5.91 2.12
C GLN A 76 21.77 5.85 0.63
N GLU A 77 21.80 4.68 0.01
CA GLU A 77 21.36 4.53 -1.37
C GLU A 77 19.84 4.60 -1.47
N ILE A 78 19.09 4.00 -0.55
CA ILE A 78 17.63 4.15 -0.47
C ILE A 78 17.28 5.62 -0.27
N VAL A 79 17.97 6.31 0.67
CA VAL A 79 17.79 7.73 0.93
C VAL A 79 18.09 8.57 -0.32
N ARG A 80 19.17 8.28 -1.04
CA ARG A 80 19.56 8.99 -2.28
C ARG A 80 18.50 8.83 -3.38
N LEU A 81 18.06 7.61 -3.63
CA LEU A 81 17.05 7.29 -4.66
C LEU A 81 15.69 7.92 -4.33
N SER A 82 15.34 7.95 -3.04
CA SER A 82 14.08 8.55 -2.58
C SER A 82 13.99 10.07 -2.77
N GLN A 83 15.10 10.74 -3.11
CA GLN A 83 15.08 12.19 -3.43
C GLN A 83 14.34 12.50 -4.74
N HIS A 84 14.13 11.51 -5.62
CA HIS A 84 13.40 11.73 -6.87
C HIS A 84 12.01 12.34 -6.59
N PRO A 85 11.57 13.39 -7.33
CA PRO A 85 10.32 14.11 -7.04
C PRO A 85 9.07 13.22 -6.98
N LYS A 86 9.02 12.16 -7.77
CA LYS A 86 7.90 11.22 -7.83
C LYS A 86 8.08 9.99 -6.92
N CYS A 87 9.21 9.83 -6.25
CA CYS A 87 9.39 8.81 -5.21
C CYS A 87 8.76 9.31 -3.91
N VAL A 88 7.63 8.74 -3.51
CA VAL A 88 6.81 9.24 -2.40
C VAL A 88 6.79 8.32 -1.18
N ALA A 89 7.39 7.14 -1.28
CA ALA A 89 7.45 6.14 -0.21
C ALA A 89 8.77 5.37 -0.24
N VAL A 90 9.13 4.80 0.91
CA VAL A 90 10.14 3.77 1.07
C VAL A 90 9.42 2.42 1.10
N GLY A 91 10.04 1.39 0.54
CA GLY A 91 9.45 0.04 0.53
C GLY A 91 8.98 -0.36 -0.88
N GLU A 92 8.39 -1.48 -0.95
CA GLU A 92 7.83 -2.36 0.07
C GLU A 92 8.95 -3.09 0.84
N ALA A 93 8.81 -3.20 2.16
CA ALA A 93 9.71 -3.98 3.00
C ALA A 93 8.95 -4.53 4.22
N GLY A 94 9.48 -5.55 4.88
CA GLY A 94 8.82 -6.15 6.03
C GLY A 94 9.09 -7.63 6.16
N LEU A 95 8.08 -8.42 6.60
CA LEU A 95 8.23 -9.83 6.92
C LEU A 95 7.17 -10.68 6.20
N ASP A 96 7.59 -11.75 5.54
CA ASP A 96 6.73 -12.78 4.97
C ASP A 96 7.20 -14.17 5.43
N TYR A 97 6.46 -14.77 6.34
CA TYR A 97 6.77 -16.10 6.86
C TYR A 97 5.95 -17.21 6.19
N PHE A 98 5.06 -16.82 5.28
CA PHE A 98 4.30 -17.78 4.49
C PHE A 98 5.13 -18.42 3.40
N TYR A 99 5.85 -17.61 2.59
CA TYR A 99 6.63 -18.13 1.46
C TYR A 99 8.10 -18.43 1.78
N GLN A 100 8.70 -17.77 2.74
CA GLN A 100 10.08 -17.96 3.21
C GLN A 100 11.14 -17.99 2.09
N HIS A 101 11.01 -17.11 1.08
CA HIS A 101 12.00 -17.01 0.00
C HIS A 101 13.36 -16.44 0.48
N SER A 102 13.33 -15.53 1.46
CA SER A 102 14.50 -15.07 2.21
C SER A 102 14.46 -15.59 3.64
N SER A 103 15.61 -15.73 4.28
CA SER A 103 15.65 -16.09 5.71
C SER A 103 14.98 -14.99 6.57
N ARG A 104 14.46 -15.36 7.74
CA ARG A 104 13.84 -14.40 8.66
C ARG A 104 14.80 -13.31 9.10
N GLU A 105 16.08 -13.66 9.27
CA GLU A 105 17.14 -12.73 9.63
C GLU A 105 17.37 -11.70 8.51
N ALA A 106 17.44 -12.15 7.25
CA ALA A 106 17.60 -11.25 6.11
C ALA A 106 16.40 -10.31 5.95
N GLN A 107 15.17 -10.83 6.14
CA GLN A 107 13.96 -10.02 6.12
C GLN A 107 13.96 -8.97 7.24
N ALA A 108 14.28 -9.37 8.47
CA ALA A 108 14.32 -8.47 9.63
C ALA A 108 15.39 -7.38 9.46
N GLU A 109 16.57 -7.73 8.96
CA GLU A 109 17.63 -6.77 8.66
C GLU A 109 17.21 -5.80 7.56
N GLY A 110 16.66 -6.31 6.45
CA GLY A 110 16.12 -5.48 5.37
C GLY A 110 15.03 -4.54 5.87
N PHE A 111 14.09 -5.04 6.67
CA PHE A 111 13.01 -4.24 7.26
C PHE A 111 13.55 -3.08 8.12
N ARG A 112 14.50 -3.34 9.04
CA ARG A 112 15.11 -2.30 9.88
C ARG A 112 15.84 -1.23 9.06
N ARG A 113 16.53 -1.60 7.99
CA ARG A 113 17.19 -0.65 7.06
C ARG A 113 16.18 0.26 6.37
N HIS A 114 15.04 -0.28 5.95
CA HIS A 114 13.98 0.53 5.35
C HIS A 114 13.29 1.44 6.37
N ILE A 115 13.11 0.99 7.61
CA ILE A 115 12.65 1.84 8.71
C ILE A 115 13.63 3.00 8.95
N GLN A 116 14.93 2.72 8.97
CA GLN A 116 15.94 3.78 9.09
C GLN A 116 15.84 4.79 7.94
N ALA A 117 15.72 4.32 6.69
CA ALA A 117 15.55 5.21 5.54
C ALA A 117 14.27 6.04 5.63
N ALA A 118 13.14 5.45 6.05
CA ALA A 118 11.89 6.16 6.27
C ALA A 118 12.01 7.24 7.34
N ARG A 119 12.73 6.96 8.43
CA ARG A 119 13.02 7.92 9.50
C ARG A 119 13.89 9.08 9.01
N GLU A 120 14.94 8.80 8.24
CA GLU A 120 15.85 9.82 7.71
C GLU A 120 15.20 10.71 6.66
N THR A 121 14.33 10.16 5.82
CA THR A 121 13.68 10.88 4.70
C THR A 121 12.35 11.52 5.09
N GLY A 122 11.69 11.02 6.14
CA GLY A 122 10.32 11.38 6.49
C GLY A 122 9.28 10.86 5.50
N LEU A 123 9.67 10.00 4.55
CA LEU A 123 8.73 9.33 3.64
C LEU A 123 8.07 8.14 4.34
N PRO A 124 6.80 7.84 4.04
CA PRO A 124 6.14 6.67 4.61
C PRO A 124 6.79 5.37 4.15
N LEU A 125 6.83 4.41 5.07
CA LEU A 125 7.24 3.04 4.79
C LEU A 125 6.00 2.19 4.44
N GLU A 126 6.03 1.53 3.30
CA GLU A 126 5.10 0.48 2.89
C GLU A 126 5.52 -0.84 3.56
N ILE A 127 4.76 -1.28 4.57
CA ILE A 127 5.12 -2.44 5.38
C ILE A 127 4.33 -3.65 4.94
N HIS A 128 5.04 -4.68 4.48
CA HIS A 128 4.53 -6.01 4.25
C HIS A 128 4.55 -6.84 5.55
N ALA A 129 3.42 -7.46 5.90
CA ALA A 129 3.35 -8.37 7.04
C ALA A 129 2.45 -9.56 6.70
N ARG A 130 3.03 -10.76 6.61
CA ARG A 130 2.29 -11.99 6.33
C ARG A 130 2.76 -13.14 7.21
N ASP A 131 1.83 -13.68 8.02
CA ASP A 131 2.11 -14.74 9.01
C ASP A 131 3.29 -14.38 9.96
N ALA A 132 3.47 -13.07 10.26
CA ALA A 132 4.61 -12.52 10.98
C ALA A 132 4.23 -11.43 12.01
N ASP A 133 3.00 -11.44 12.52
CA ASP A 133 2.43 -10.38 13.34
C ASP A 133 3.28 -10.05 14.58
N GLU A 134 3.73 -11.09 15.32
CA GLU A 134 4.49 -10.91 16.56
C GLU A 134 5.83 -10.23 16.30
N ASP A 135 6.59 -10.73 15.33
CA ASP A 135 7.90 -10.17 14.97
C ASP A 135 7.77 -8.78 14.33
N THR A 136 6.73 -8.58 13.51
CA THR A 136 6.42 -7.25 12.95
C THR A 136 6.15 -6.25 14.08
N ALA A 137 5.28 -6.59 15.02
CA ALA A 137 4.97 -5.73 16.16
C ALA A 137 6.20 -5.45 17.02
N ALA A 138 7.05 -6.47 17.28
CA ALA A 138 8.27 -6.33 18.07
C ALA A 138 9.26 -5.36 17.39
N ILE A 139 9.50 -5.50 16.08
CA ILE A 139 10.39 -4.61 15.33
C ILE A 139 9.83 -3.17 15.30
N LEU A 140 8.52 -3.01 15.06
CA LEU A 140 7.90 -1.68 15.05
C LEU A 140 8.03 -0.97 16.39
N LEU A 141 7.81 -1.66 17.51
CA LEU A 141 7.95 -1.10 18.86
C LEU A 141 9.40 -0.73 19.17
N ASP A 142 10.35 -1.61 18.87
CA ASP A 142 11.78 -1.40 19.08
C ASP A 142 12.27 -0.19 18.28
N GLU A 143 12.01 -0.16 16.99
CA GLU A 143 12.43 0.94 16.10
C GLU A 143 11.73 2.27 16.41
N HIS A 144 10.45 2.23 16.80
CA HIS A 144 9.74 3.44 17.18
C HIS A 144 10.29 4.05 18.46
N SER A 145 10.84 3.22 19.38
CA SER A 145 11.51 3.70 20.59
C SER A 145 12.80 4.49 20.29
N ALA A 146 13.47 4.17 19.19
CA ALA A 146 14.64 4.89 18.69
C ALA A 146 14.29 6.18 17.92
N GLY A 147 13.03 6.33 17.50
CA GLY A 147 12.50 7.51 16.84
C GLY A 147 11.31 7.17 15.94
N ALA A 148 10.28 8.00 15.99
CA ALA A 148 9.09 7.84 15.17
C ALA A 148 9.40 7.93 13.67
N PHE A 149 8.64 7.20 12.87
CA PHE A 149 8.67 7.23 11.41
C PHE A 149 7.26 7.05 10.85
N PRO A 150 6.92 7.64 9.70
CA PRO A 150 5.63 7.43 9.07
C PRO A 150 5.60 6.07 8.38
N ALA A 151 4.47 5.34 8.48
CA ALA A 151 4.32 4.06 7.80
C ALA A 151 2.86 3.63 7.65
N VAL A 152 2.65 2.64 6.80
CA VAL A 152 1.38 1.93 6.61
C VAL A 152 1.63 0.41 6.58
N LEU A 153 0.84 -0.35 7.33
CA LEU A 153 0.71 -1.79 7.11
C LEU A 153 -0.14 -1.99 5.86
N HIS A 154 0.51 -2.27 4.72
CA HIS A 154 -0.20 -2.48 3.46
C HIS A 154 -0.85 -3.86 3.41
N CYS A 155 -1.84 -4.01 2.55
CA CYS A 155 -2.57 -5.26 2.30
C CYS A 155 -2.86 -6.07 3.59
N PHE A 156 -3.37 -5.37 4.60
CA PHE A 156 -3.43 -5.90 5.95
C PHE A 156 -4.29 -7.17 6.03
N THR A 157 -3.66 -8.25 6.48
CA THR A 157 -4.28 -9.56 6.73
C THR A 157 -3.97 -10.12 8.12
N GLY A 158 -3.28 -9.32 8.95
CA GLY A 158 -2.92 -9.69 10.32
C GLY A 158 -4.07 -9.62 11.31
N GLY A 159 -3.77 -9.92 12.54
CA GLY A 159 -4.72 -9.91 13.66
C GLY A 159 -4.98 -8.50 14.22
N ARG A 160 -6.06 -8.40 14.99
CA ARG A 160 -6.53 -7.16 15.62
C ARG A 160 -5.44 -6.47 16.47
N ASP A 161 -4.65 -7.27 17.20
CA ASP A 161 -3.62 -6.74 18.10
C ASP A 161 -2.50 -6.00 17.35
N LEU A 162 -2.07 -6.51 16.19
CA LEU A 162 -1.09 -5.82 15.35
C LEU A 162 -1.68 -4.51 14.80
N ALA A 163 -2.94 -4.52 14.34
CA ALA A 163 -3.60 -3.33 13.83
C ALA A 163 -3.69 -2.22 14.88
N LEU A 164 -4.09 -2.56 16.12
CA LEU A 164 -4.19 -1.60 17.22
C LEU A 164 -2.82 -1.05 17.61
N LYS A 165 -1.80 -1.89 17.76
CA LYS A 165 -0.43 -1.45 18.04
C LYS A 165 0.09 -0.51 16.97
N ALA A 166 -0.15 -0.78 15.69
CA ALA A 166 0.24 0.12 14.60
C ALA A 166 -0.43 1.49 14.74
N VAL A 167 -1.74 1.51 14.99
CA VAL A 167 -2.48 2.77 15.18
C VAL A 167 -1.99 3.54 16.43
N ASP A 168 -1.70 2.87 17.54
CA ASP A 168 -1.17 3.47 18.76
C ASP A 168 0.21 4.11 18.53
N LEU A 169 1.02 3.55 17.61
CA LEU A 169 2.27 4.14 17.14
C LEU A 169 2.05 5.29 16.12
N GLY A 170 0.81 5.61 15.76
CA GLY A 170 0.47 6.64 14.79
C GLY A 170 0.56 6.21 13.33
N LEU A 171 0.75 4.91 13.08
CA LEU A 171 0.82 4.33 11.74
C LEU A 171 -0.57 4.16 11.12
N TYR A 172 -0.60 3.85 9.82
CA TYR A 172 -1.83 3.57 9.07
C TYR A 172 -1.98 2.07 8.80
N VAL A 173 -3.22 1.66 8.53
CA VAL A 173 -3.56 0.30 8.11
C VAL A 173 -4.32 0.37 6.81
N SER A 174 -3.87 -0.37 5.80
CA SER A 174 -4.50 -0.38 4.48
C SER A 174 -5.16 -1.71 4.19
N PHE A 175 -6.32 -1.65 3.57
CA PHE A 175 -7.11 -2.80 3.18
C PHE A 175 -7.15 -2.97 1.68
N SER A 176 -6.96 -4.20 1.22
CA SER A 176 -7.02 -4.60 -0.19
C SER A 176 -8.29 -5.41 -0.52
N GLY A 177 -8.37 -5.93 -1.73
CA GLY A 177 -9.48 -6.75 -2.20
C GLY A 177 -9.81 -7.96 -1.33
N VAL A 178 -8.85 -8.44 -0.51
CA VAL A 178 -9.05 -9.53 0.47
C VAL A 178 -10.21 -9.23 1.41
N LEU A 179 -10.43 -7.97 1.77
CA LEU A 179 -11.51 -7.57 2.68
C LEU A 179 -12.90 -8.03 2.18
N SER A 180 -13.09 -8.09 0.85
CA SER A 180 -14.34 -8.53 0.22
C SER A 180 -14.57 -10.05 0.25
N PHE A 181 -13.56 -10.85 0.63
CA PHE A 181 -13.64 -12.30 0.56
C PHE A 181 -14.56 -12.86 1.64
N LYS A 182 -15.29 -13.95 1.29
CA LYS A 182 -16.26 -14.56 2.19
C LYS A 182 -15.70 -14.86 3.59
N LYS A 183 -14.45 -15.32 3.65
CA LYS A 183 -13.79 -15.72 4.91
C LYS A 183 -13.18 -14.54 5.69
N ALA A 184 -13.15 -13.32 5.15
CA ALA A 184 -12.50 -12.15 5.75
C ALA A 184 -13.39 -11.43 6.80
N LYS A 185 -14.19 -12.17 7.58
CA LYS A 185 -15.09 -11.56 8.56
C LYS A 185 -14.35 -10.78 9.63
N GLU A 186 -13.26 -11.34 10.13
CA GLU A 186 -12.43 -10.69 11.16
C GLU A 186 -11.79 -9.40 10.65
N LEU A 187 -11.25 -9.43 9.42
CA LEU A 187 -10.69 -8.22 8.79
C LEU A 187 -11.73 -7.11 8.64
N ARG A 188 -12.98 -7.45 8.27
CA ARG A 188 -14.07 -6.46 8.22
C ARG A 188 -14.42 -5.88 9.59
N GLN A 189 -14.31 -6.68 10.66
CA GLN A 189 -14.47 -6.17 12.01
C GLN A 189 -13.36 -5.21 12.39
N ILE A 190 -12.11 -5.55 12.09
CA ILE A 190 -10.95 -4.66 12.29
C ILE A 190 -11.14 -3.36 11.50
N ALA A 191 -11.50 -3.44 10.21
CA ALA A 191 -11.76 -2.26 9.39
C ALA A 191 -12.91 -1.39 9.92
N ALA A 192 -13.90 -1.97 10.59
CA ALA A 192 -14.99 -1.23 11.22
C ALA A 192 -14.57 -0.54 12.54
N GLU A 193 -13.66 -1.14 13.29
CA GLU A 193 -13.23 -0.67 14.63
C GLU A 193 -12.15 0.42 14.56
N LEU A 194 -11.19 0.31 13.62
CA LEU A 194 -10.07 1.24 13.56
C LEU A 194 -10.54 2.68 13.32
N PRO A 195 -9.84 3.70 13.85
CA PRO A 195 -10.13 5.10 13.54
C PRO A 195 -10.11 5.35 12.03
N LEU A 196 -11.15 5.97 11.47
CA LEU A 196 -11.27 6.19 10.02
C LEU A 196 -10.13 7.04 9.46
N ASP A 197 -9.56 7.92 10.28
CA ASP A 197 -8.40 8.76 9.94
C ASP A 197 -7.05 8.00 9.94
N ARG A 198 -7.06 6.69 10.16
CA ARG A 198 -5.92 5.78 10.12
C ARG A 198 -6.07 4.67 9.08
N ILE A 199 -7.12 4.70 8.26
CA ILE A 199 -7.39 3.69 7.24
C ILE A 199 -7.00 4.21 5.86
N LEU A 200 -6.38 3.32 5.06
CA LEU A 200 -6.19 3.47 3.62
C LEU A 200 -6.86 2.31 2.88
N VAL A 201 -6.98 2.45 1.56
CA VAL A 201 -7.46 1.40 0.65
C VAL A 201 -6.53 1.29 -0.53
N GLU A 202 -6.36 0.07 -1.04
CA GLU A 202 -5.46 -0.26 -2.13
C GLU A 202 -5.99 -1.44 -2.93
N THR A 203 -5.29 -1.79 -4.02
CA THR A 203 -5.60 -3.01 -4.76
C THR A 203 -4.62 -4.14 -4.50
N ASP A 204 -3.34 -3.87 -4.36
CA ASP A 204 -2.24 -4.83 -4.47
C ASP A 204 -2.26 -5.54 -5.86
N ALA A 205 -2.69 -4.80 -6.88
CA ALA A 205 -2.80 -5.31 -8.24
C ALA A 205 -1.42 -5.70 -8.80
N PRO A 206 -1.31 -6.84 -9.51
CA PRO A 206 -2.36 -7.63 -10.17
C PRO A 206 -3.01 -8.72 -9.30
N TYR A 207 -2.72 -8.77 -8.01
CA TYR A 207 -3.19 -9.79 -7.09
C TYR A 207 -4.53 -9.42 -6.44
N LEU A 208 -5.14 -10.38 -5.74
CA LEU A 208 -6.21 -10.17 -4.75
C LEU A 208 -7.46 -9.45 -5.29
N ALA A 209 -7.84 -9.66 -6.57
CA ALA A 209 -9.02 -9.04 -7.15
C ALA A 209 -10.25 -9.17 -6.22
N PRO A 210 -10.94 -8.06 -5.90
CA PRO A 210 -12.10 -8.06 -5.02
C PRO A 210 -13.30 -8.77 -5.65
N VAL A 211 -14.31 -9.07 -4.87
CA VAL A 211 -15.64 -9.42 -5.40
C VAL A 211 -16.22 -8.19 -6.14
N PRO A 212 -16.79 -8.33 -7.36
CA PRO A 212 -17.14 -9.59 -8.06
C PRO A 212 -16.04 -10.17 -8.98
N PHE A 213 -14.83 -9.61 -8.96
CA PHE A 213 -13.76 -9.97 -9.92
C PHE A 213 -12.83 -11.10 -9.46
N ARG A 214 -13.21 -11.81 -8.41
CA ARG A 214 -12.42 -12.95 -7.90
C ARG A 214 -11.99 -13.91 -9.02
N GLY A 215 -10.67 -14.28 -8.99
CA GLY A 215 -10.08 -15.18 -9.98
C GLY A 215 -9.67 -14.53 -11.31
N LYS A 216 -9.89 -13.22 -11.46
CA LYS A 216 -9.36 -12.42 -12.57
C LYS A 216 -8.10 -11.67 -12.14
N THR A 217 -7.33 -11.16 -13.09
CA THR A 217 -6.27 -10.18 -12.83
C THR A 217 -6.90 -8.95 -12.18
N ASN A 218 -6.34 -8.53 -11.02
CA ASN A 218 -6.74 -7.29 -10.38
C ASN A 218 -6.16 -6.10 -11.13
N GLU A 219 -6.81 -4.94 -11.03
CA GLU A 219 -6.30 -3.68 -11.58
C GLU A 219 -6.67 -2.51 -10.67
N PRO A 220 -5.95 -1.37 -10.72
CA PRO A 220 -6.20 -0.20 -9.86
C PRO A 220 -7.65 0.31 -9.89
N ALA A 221 -8.36 0.15 -11.02
CA ALA A 221 -9.78 0.49 -11.14
C ALA A 221 -10.66 -0.22 -10.10
N TYR A 222 -10.23 -1.38 -9.60
CA TYR A 222 -11.03 -2.18 -8.67
C TYR A 222 -10.91 -1.76 -7.20
N VAL A 223 -10.07 -0.76 -6.87
CA VAL A 223 -9.99 -0.20 -5.51
C VAL A 223 -11.34 0.32 -5.02
N VAL A 224 -12.23 0.73 -5.91
CA VAL A 224 -13.60 1.14 -5.59
C VAL A 224 -14.37 0.06 -4.85
N HIS A 225 -14.17 -1.22 -5.18
CA HIS A 225 -14.84 -2.35 -4.52
C HIS A 225 -14.27 -2.62 -3.13
N THR A 226 -12.97 -2.39 -2.93
CA THR A 226 -12.35 -2.41 -1.60
C THR A 226 -12.93 -1.30 -0.73
N ALA A 227 -12.96 -0.07 -1.25
CA ALA A 227 -13.54 1.09 -0.55
C ALA A 227 -15.03 0.87 -0.22
N GLN A 228 -15.82 0.30 -1.15
CA GLN A 228 -17.22 -0.06 -0.89
C GLN A 228 -17.34 -1.09 0.24
N THR A 229 -16.44 -2.08 0.28
CA THR A 229 -16.44 -3.09 1.36
C THR A 229 -16.13 -2.46 2.72
N VAL A 230 -15.22 -1.47 2.78
CA VAL A 230 -14.97 -0.68 3.99
C VAL A 230 -16.22 0.12 4.39
N ALA A 231 -16.88 0.76 3.43
CA ALA A 231 -18.10 1.53 3.64
C ALA A 231 -19.23 0.66 4.25
N ASP A 232 -19.44 -0.52 3.66
CA ASP A 232 -20.44 -1.48 4.14
C ASP A 232 -20.12 -1.97 5.57
N ALA A 233 -18.85 -2.33 5.84
CA ALA A 233 -18.42 -2.78 7.16
C ALA A 233 -18.63 -1.71 8.25
N ARG A 234 -18.42 -0.44 7.90
CA ARG A 234 -18.55 0.71 8.79
C ARG A 234 -19.95 1.33 8.81
N ARG A 235 -20.84 0.94 7.89
CA ARG A 235 -22.18 1.51 7.69
C ARG A 235 -22.15 3.01 7.41
N ILE A 236 -21.21 3.44 6.58
CA ILE A 236 -21.08 4.80 6.07
C ILE A 236 -21.10 4.74 4.53
N THR A 237 -21.15 5.90 3.88
CA THR A 237 -21.20 5.97 2.42
C THR A 237 -19.83 5.73 1.79
N LEU A 238 -19.80 5.25 0.54
CA LEU A 238 -18.57 5.15 -0.24
C LEU A 238 -17.88 6.53 -0.37
N THR A 239 -18.65 7.60 -0.49
CA THR A 239 -18.12 8.98 -0.58
C THR A 239 -17.36 9.37 0.69
N GLU A 240 -17.87 9.03 1.87
CA GLU A 240 -17.20 9.29 3.15
C GLU A 240 -15.89 8.50 3.25
N VAL A 241 -15.88 7.22 2.86
CA VAL A 241 -14.64 6.42 2.82
C VAL A 241 -13.65 7.01 1.82
N ALA A 242 -14.10 7.32 0.60
CA ALA A 242 -13.23 7.87 -0.43
C ALA A 242 -12.61 9.21 -0.01
N SER A 243 -13.39 10.08 0.63
CA SER A 243 -12.87 11.35 1.18
C SER A 243 -11.85 11.11 2.27
N ALA A 244 -12.18 10.30 3.28
CA ALA A 244 -11.33 10.05 4.41
C ALA A 244 -10.00 9.39 4.02
N THR A 245 -10.06 8.32 3.20
CA THR A 245 -8.86 7.58 2.78
C THR A 245 -7.97 8.41 1.85
N THR A 246 -8.55 9.24 0.98
CA THR A 246 -7.80 10.19 0.17
C THR A 246 -7.12 11.26 1.01
N ASP A 247 -7.80 11.83 2.01
CA ASP A 247 -7.19 12.79 2.93
C ASP A 247 -6.09 12.15 3.77
N ASN A 248 -6.28 10.92 4.21
CA ASN A 248 -5.26 10.13 4.91
C ASN A 248 -4.04 9.90 4.05
N PHE A 249 -4.23 9.53 2.78
CA PHE A 249 -3.14 9.36 1.84
C PHE A 249 -2.28 10.64 1.74
N PHE A 250 -2.86 11.78 1.42
CA PHE A 250 -2.10 13.03 1.28
C PHE A 250 -1.55 13.56 2.61
N ARG A 251 -2.09 13.14 3.75
CA ARG A 251 -1.51 13.41 5.07
C ARG A 251 -0.26 12.57 5.33
N LEU A 252 -0.27 11.32 4.89
CA LEU A 252 0.85 10.39 5.05
C LEU A 252 1.93 10.61 3.98
N TYR A 253 1.54 10.65 2.70
CA TYR A 253 2.44 10.79 1.54
C TYR A 253 2.64 12.26 1.17
N LYS A 254 3.26 13.02 2.06
CA LYS A 254 3.40 14.48 1.97
C LYS A 254 4.09 14.98 0.70
N LYS A 255 4.85 14.14 0.03
CA LYS A 255 5.55 14.45 -1.22
C LYS A 255 4.65 14.27 -2.46
N ALA A 256 3.57 13.48 -2.35
CA ALA A 256 2.57 13.35 -3.38
C ALA A 256 1.73 14.63 -3.48
N ARG A 257 1.46 15.06 -4.72
CA ARG A 257 0.61 16.23 -4.97
C ARG A 257 -0.81 15.79 -5.31
N ARG A 258 -1.81 16.47 -4.75
CA ARG A 258 -3.20 16.26 -5.18
C ARG A 258 -3.35 16.69 -6.64
N PRO A 259 -4.04 15.88 -7.47
CA PRO A 259 -4.37 16.29 -8.83
C PRO A 259 -5.28 17.54 -8.80
N THR A 260 -5.06 18.44 -9.75
CA THR A 260 -5.90 19.65 -9.92
C THR A 260 -7.28 19.31 -10.48
N GLU A 261 -7.34 18.29 -11.33
CA GLU A 261 -8.59 17.72 -11.84
C GLU A 261 -8.87 16.41 -11.08
N VAL A 262 -9.98 16.41 -10.38
CA VAL A 262 -10.40 15.27 -9.54
C VAL A 262 -11.40 14.43 -10.32
N PRO A 263 -11.09 13.17 -10.69
CA PRO A 263 -12.06 12.32 -11.36
C PRO A 263 -13.25 12.03 -10.46
N GLU A 264 -14.45 12.04 -11.05
CA GLU A 264 -15.67 11.70 -10.33
C GLU A 264 -15.66 10.23 -9.92
N LEU A 265 -16.05 9.99 -8.67
CA LEU A 265 -16.21 8.63 -8.18
C LEU A 265 -17.45 7.99 -8.82
N VAL A 266 -17.23 6.91 -9.58
CA VAL A 266 -18.33 6.17 -10.18
C VAL A 266 -18.98 5.28 -9.12
N VAL A 267 -20.06 5.76 -8.53
CA VAL A 267 -20.91 4.96 -7.64
C VAL A 267 -21.81 4.10 -8.53
N SER A 268 -21.42 2.84 -8.78
CA SER A 268 -22.32 1.91 -9.47
C SER A 268 -23.55 1.66 -8.59
N ALA A 269 -24.72 1.97 -9.12
CA ALA A 269 -26.01 1.73 -8.46
C ALA A 269 -26.39 0.22 -8.45
N THR A 270 -25.48 -0.66 -8.07
CA THR A 270 -25.71 -2.12 -7.98
C THR A 270 -25.61 -2.59 -6.54
N GLY A 271 -26.70 -2.40 -5.81
CA GLY A 271 -26.81 -2.85 -4.42
C GLY A 271 -28.24 -2.81 -3.90
N ALA A 272 -29.21 -3.20 -4.74
CA ALA A 272 -30.57 -3.47 -4.29
C ALA A 272 -31.15 -4.62 -5.12
N ALA A 273 -30.88 -5.85 -4.72
CA ALA A 273 -31.69 -7.03 -5.00
C ALA A 273 -31.35 -8.12 -3.97
#